data_f8afe318532dcf9c24983a55d9a1ea4a
#
_entry.id   f8afe318532dcf9c24983a55d9a1ea4a
#
_cell.length_a   1.000
_cell.length_b   1.000
_cell.length_c   1.000
_cell.angle_alpha   90.00
_cell.angle_beta   90.00
_cell.angle_gamma   90.00
#
_symmetry.space_group_name_H-M   'P 1'
#
loop_
_entity.id
_entity.type
_entity.pdbx_description
1 polymer ?
#
loop_
_entity_poly.entity_id
_entity_poly.type
_entity_poly.pdbx_seq_one_letter_code
_entity_poly.pdbx_strand_id
1 'polypeptide(L)'
;ALECKLLKKFSGLLNVSFDAPDYSNKVADYFFDPKLNFFFDRRLKDDSFIEEPGCEAYTPLWTQIATQEQVDKMLPMLQDTAKFSTYIPFPTIAADNPKYNPRGYWRGPIWLDQTYFAIRGLRNYGYHKLADEYTLQVFDRLNGLKEGAPIHENYGTHTGERLKAPHFSWSSSHLLMMYDDYGK
;
A
#
# COMPACT_ATOMS: atom_id res chain seq x y z
N ALA A 1 15.23 6.07 -2.53
CA ALA A 1 15.58 5.43 -1.25
C ALA A 1 15.59 3.91 -1.38
N LEU A 2 14.50 3.26 -1.81
CA LEU A 2 14.43 1.79 -1.96
C LEU A 2 15.54 1.24 -2.87
N GLU A 3 15.75 1.86 -4.02
CA GLU A 3 16.79 1.45 -4.96
C GLU A 3 18.18 1.47 -4.30
N CYS A 4 18.51 2.53 -3.58
CA CYS A 4 19.77 2.61 -2.83
C CYS A 4 19.89 1.49 -1.77
N LYS A 5 18.80 1.20 -1.04
CA LYS A 5 18.78 0.06 -0.08
C LYS A 5 19.03 -1.28 -0.78
N LEU A 6 18.40 -1.50 -1.95
CA LEU A 6 18.59 -2.72 -2.73
C LEU A 6 20.01 -2.84 -3.30
N LEU A 7 20.56 -1.75 -3.85
CA LEU A 7 21.94 -1.73 -4.35
C LEU A 7 22.93 -2.05 -3.23
N LYS A 8 22.74 -1.48 -2.04
CA LYS A 8 23.56 -1.81 -0.87
C LYS A 8 23.46 -3.28 -0.48
N LYS A 9 22.24 -3.86 -0.50
CA LYS A 9 22.01 -5.28 -0.25
C LYS A 9 22.73 -6.15 -1.29
N PHE A 10 22.62 -5.84 -2.58
CA PHE A 10 23.27 -6.59 -3.63
C PHE A 10 24.81 -6.46 -3.58
N SER A 11 25.33 -5.29 -3.25
CA SER A 11 26.75 -5.07 -3.00
C SER A 11 27.29 -6.07 -1.94
N GLY A 12 26.60 -6.22 -0.83
CA GLY A 12 26.94 -7.21 0.19
C GLY A 12 26.86 -8.66 -0.29
N LEU A 13 25.80 -9.02 -1.02
CA LEU A 13 25.61 -10.38 -1.55
C LEU A 13 26.67 -10.75 -2.62
N LEU A 14 27.07 -9.80 -3.44
CA LEU A 14 28.05 -10.00 -4.52
C LEU A 14 29.48 -9.74 -4.07
N ASN A 15 29.68 -9.33 -2.84
CA ASN A 15 30.99 -9.00 -2.28
C ASN A 15 31.75 -7.92 -3.10
N VAL A 16 30.99 -6.94 -3.62
CA VAL A 16 31.52 -5.78 -4.35
C VAL A 16 31.33 -4.51 -3.54
N SER A 17 32.30 -3.59 -3.59
CA SER A 17 32.17 -2.29 -2.93
C SER A 17 31.29 -1.37 -3.77
N PHE A 18 30.20 -0.89 -3.18
CA PHE A 18 29.33 0.12 -3.77
C PHE A 18 28.81 1.07 -2.67
N ASP A 19 29.17 2.33 -2.81
CA ASP A 19 28.72 3.37 -1.87
C ASP A 19 27.38 3.96 -2.34
N ALA A 20 26.29 3.35 -1.88
CA ALA A 20 24.94 3.85 -2.12
C ALA A 20 24.52 4.81 -1.00
N PRO A 21 24.07 6.02 -1.29
CA PRO A 21 23.57 6.93 -0.26
C PRO A 21 22.31 6.38 0.40
N ASP A 22 22.16 6.60 1.70
CA ASP A 22 20.92 6.27 2.42
C ASP A 22 20.02 7.50 2.51
N TYR A 23 18.91 7.46 1.80
CA TYR A 23 17.89 8.52 1.81
C TYR A 23 16.71 8.22 2.73
N SER A 24 16.72 7.13 3.50
CA SER A 24 15.55 6.67 4.24
C SER A 24 15.01 7.73 5.21
N ASN A 25 15.87 8.25 6.10
CA ASN A 25 15.45 9.27 7.06
C ASN A 25 14.99 10.55 6.37
N LYS A 26 15.71 10.99 5.33
CA LYS A 26 15.32 12.18 4.58
C LYS A 26 13.94 12.04 3.93
N VAL A 27 13.60 10.87 3.40
CA VAL A 27 12.28 10.60 2.81
C VAL A 27 11.23 10.50 3.91
N ALA A 28 11.52 9.79 5.01
CA ALA A 28 10.61 9.66 6.14
C ALA A 28 10.23 11.02 6.75
N ASP A 29 11.20 11.90 6.95
CA ASP A 29 10.95 13.22 7.55
C ASP A 29 10.27 14.18 6.57
N TYR A 30 10.67 14.14 5.28
CA TYR A 30 10.19 15.11 4.30
C TYR A 30 8.74 14.89 3.87
N PHE A 31 8.30 13.64 3.73
CA PHE A 31 6.96 13.32 3.23
C PHE A 31 5.93 13.02 4.33
N PHE A 32 6.35 12.91 5.59
CA PHE A 32 5.42 12.68 6.69
C PHE A 32 4.87 13.99 7.23
N ASP A 33 3.55 14.15 7.23
CA ASP A 33 2.88 15.27 7.89
C ASP A 33 2.58 14.92 9.37
N PRO A 34 3.25 15.58 10.33
CA PRO A 34 3.04 15.31 11.75
C PRO A 34 1.69 15.82 12.29
N LYS A 35 0.95 16.65 11.53
CA LYS A 35 -0.38 17.14 11.93
C LYS A 35 -1.45 16.11 11.58
N LEU A 36 -1.36 15.53 10.36
CA LEU A 36 -2.30 14.55 9.87
C LEU A 36 -1.84 13.12 10.16
N ASN A 37 -0.60 12.93 10.65
CA ASN A 37 0.01 11.63 10.95
C ASN A 37 -0.03 10.67 9.76
N PHE A 38 0.33 11.18 8.57
CA PHE A 38 0.26 10.41 7.34
C PHE A 38 1.32 10.88 6.35
N PHE A 39 1.69 10.02 5.37
CA PHE A 39 2.58 10.40 4.28
C PHE A 39 1.78 11.02 3.14
N PHE A 40 2.29 12.12 2.59
CA PHE A 40 1.70 12.86 1.48
C PHE A 40 2.73 13.29 0.47
N ASP A 41 2.32 13.46 -0.76
CA ASP A 41 3.10 14.17 -1.77
C ASP A 41 3.28 15.65 -1.43
N ARG A 42 4.31 16.27 -2.00
CA ARG A 42 4.56 17.70 -1.86
C ARG A 42 4.48 18.44 -3.20
N ARG A 43 4.01 19.67 -3.15
CA ARG A 43 4.00 20.56 -4.31
C ARG A 43 5.41 21.06 -4.59
N LEU A 44 5.86 20.90 -5.83
CA LEU A 44 7.19 21.42 -6.25
C LEU A 44 7.30 22.94 -6.19
N LYS A 45 6.17 23.65 -6.25
CA LYS A 45 6.17 25.12 -6.29
C LYS A 45 6.51 25.77 -4.94
N ASP A 46 6.03 25.23 -3.86
CA ASP A 46 6.04 25.87 -2.54
C ASP A 46 6.30 24.89 -1.40
N ASP A 47 6.59 23.65 -1.74
CA ASP A 47 6.89 22.57 -0.80
C ASP A 47 5.76 22.24 0.21
N SER A 48 4.54 22.70 -0.07
CA SER A 48 3.36 22.37 0.74
C SER A 48 2.89 20.94 0.51
N PHE A 49 2.30 20.31 1.54
CA PHE A 49 1.69 18.98 1.40
C PHE A 49 0.47 19.02 0.46
N ILE A 50 0.30 17.95 -0.29
CA ILE A 50 -0.93 17.63 -1.01
C ILE A 50 -1.73 16.72 -0.10
N GLU A 51 -2.57 17.30 0.75
CA GLU A 51 -3.31 16.60 1.82
C GLU A 51 -4.46 15.75 1.28
N GLU A 52 -4.14 14.85 0.33
CA GLU A 52 -5.06 13.89 -0.28
C GLU A 52 -4.62 12.49 0.14
N PRO A 53 -5.18 11.89 1.21
CA PRO A 53 -4.73 10.58 1.69
C PRO A 53 -4.92 9.49 0.63
N GLY A 54 -3.85 8.86 0.20
CA GLY A 54 -3.86 7.87 -0.87
C GLY A 54 -2.80 6.78 -0.72
N CYS A 55 -2.67 5.98 -1.77
CA CYS A 55 -1.82 4.80 -1.79
C CYS A 55 -0.31 5.11 -1.79
N GLU A 56 0.10 6.34 -2.08
CA GLU A 56 1.49 6.78 -1.95
C GLU A 56 2.04 6.54 -0.55
N ALA A 57 1.17 6.62 0.49
CA ALA A 57 1.53 6.38 1.88
C ALA A 57 1.87 4.91 2.20
N TYR A 58 1.48 3.93 1.36
CA TYR A 58 1.80 2.52 1.59
C TYR A 58 3.25 2.19 1.25
N THR A 59 3.84 2.93 0.31
CA THR A 59 5.22 2.72 -0.14
C THR A 59 6.25 2.87 0.97
N PRO A 60 6.25 3.91 1.83
CA PRO A 60 7.16 4.02 2.96
C PRO A 60 7.05 2.87 3.97
N LEU A 61 5.86 2.30 4.14
CA LEU A 61 5.63 1.13 5.00
C LEU A 61 6.24 -0.13 4.38
N TRP A 62 5.90 -0.39 3.13
CA TRP A 62 6.40 -1.56 2.40
C TRP A 62 7.92 -1.58 2.29
N THR A 63 8.52 -0.44 2.00
CA THR A 63 9.97 -0.29 1.82
C THR A 63 10.74 -0.18 3.15
N GLN A 64 10.05 -0.18 4.28
CA GLN A 64 10.63 0.02 5.61
C GLN A 64 11.45 1.34 5.69
N ILE A 65 10.93 2.40 5.10
CA ILE A 65 11.49 3.75 5.19
C ILE A 65 10.87 4.53 6.35
N ALA A 66 9.57 4.34 6.59
CA ALA A 66 8.88 4.92 7.74
C ALA A 66 9.53 4.47 9.07
N THR A 67 9.47 5.30 10.09
CA THR A 67 9.82 4.87 11.45
C THR A 67 8.65 4.12 12.09
N GLN A 68 8.92 3.30 13.12
CA GLN A 68 7.87 2.62 13.88
C GLN A 68 6.84 3.64 14.41
N GLU A 69 7.32 4.74 15.00
CA GLU A 69 6.45 5.81 15.53
C GLU A 69 5.51 6.41 14.46
N GLN A 70 6.02 6.63 13.25
CA GLN A 70 5.21 7.13 12.15
C GLN A 70 4.12 6.12 11.77
N VAL A 71 4.46 4.85 11.66
CA VAL A 71 3.49 3.80 11.35
C VAL A 71 2.43 3.67 12.44
N ASP A 72 2.83 3.69 13.72
CA ASP A 72 1.91 3.66 14.86
C ASP A 72 0.89 4.80 14.79
N LYS A 73 1.34 6.00 14.40
CA LYS A 73 0.49 7.18 14.22
C LYS A 73 -0.44 7.09 13.00
N MET A 74 -0.06 6.33 11.97
CA MET A 74 -0.90 6.12 10.78
C MET A 74 -2.03 5.12 11.02
N LEU A 75 -1.90 4.19 11.98
CA LEU A 75 -2.86 3.12 12.20
C LEU A 75 -4.32 3.58 12.33
N PRO A 76 -4.65 4.64 13.09
CA PRO A 76 -6.04 5.09 13.20
C PRO A 76 -6.67 5.41 11.84
N MET A 77 -5.91 6.03 10.92
CA MET A 77 -6.40 6.33 9.58
C MET A 77 -6.48 5.08 8.70
N LEU A 78 -5.48 4.18 8.78
CA LEU A 78 -5.47 2.94 8.01
C LEU A 78 -6.58 1.97 8.42
N GLN A 79 -7.00 1.99 9.68
CA GLN A 79 -8.07 1.16 10.24
C GLN A 79 -9.46 1.81 10.17
N ASP A 80 -9.55 3.07 9.74
CA ASP A 80 -10.82 3.76 9.60
C ASP A 80 -11.63 3.16 8.43
N THR A 81 -12.81 2.64 8.75
CA THR A 81 -13.72 2.02 7.77
C THR A 81 -14.32 3.01 6.78
N ALA A 82 -14.35 4.29 7.11
CA ALA A 82 -14.74 5.35 6.19
C ALA A 82 -13.62 5.71 5.21
N LYS A 83 -12.36 5.34 5.48
CA LYS A 83 -11.18 5.75 4.71
C LYS A 83 -10.52 4.57 3.98
N PHE A 84 -9.76 3.75 4.71
CA PHE A 84 -8.90 2.71 4.12
C PHE A 84 -9.29 1.29 4.51
N SER A 85 -9.94 1.07 5.64
CA SER A 85 -10.44 -0.24 6.06
C SER A 85 -11.84 -0.53 5.50
N THR A 86 -12.01 -0.31 4.21
CA THR A 86 -13.25 -0.49 3.46
C THR A 86 -13.62 -1.97 3.25
N TYR A 87 -14.70 -2.28 2.56
CA TYR A 87 -15.11 -3.66 2.30
C TYR A 87 -13.97 -4.48 1.66
N ILE A 88 -13.34 -4.00 0.57
CA ILE A 88 -12.01 -4.46 0.19
C ILE A 88 -11.03 -3.39 0.71
N PRO A 89 -10.03 -3.74 1.54
CA PRO A 89 -9.18 -2.75 2.19
C PRO A 89 -8.18 -2.10 1.24
N PHE A 90 -7.76 -0.90 1.61
CA PHE A 90 -6.70 -0.12 0.98
C PHE A 90 -7.00 0.35 -0.43
N PRO A 91 -8.08 1.15 -0.62
CA PRO A 91 -8.32 1.87 -1.88
C PRO A 91 -7.18 2.83 -2.21
N THR A 92 -7.08 3.21 -3.48
CA THR A 92 -6.03 4.12 -3.98
C THR A 92 -6.16 5.56 -3.48
N ILE A 93 -7.30 5.95 -2.95
CA ILE A 93 -7.54 7.19 -2.22
C ILE A 93 -8.54 6.91 -1.10
N ALA A 94 -8.47 7.64 0.01
CA ALA A 94 -9.42 7.46 1.10
C ALA A 94 -10.87 7.55 0.62
N ALA A 95 -11.72 6.61 1.06
CA ALA A 95 -13.07 6.46 0.50
C ALA A 95 -14.02 7.62 0.87
N ASP A 96 -13.70 8.40 1.91
CA ASP A 96 -14.40 9.64 2.28
C ASP A 96 -13.86 10.90 1.59
N ASN A 97 -12.84 10.76 0.74
CA ASN A 97 -12.26 11.88 0.02
C ASN A 97 -13.26 12.41 -1.03
N PRO A 98 -13.49 13.74 -1.13
CA PRO A 98 -14.40 14.33 -2.13
C PRO A 98 -14.06 13.97 -3.59
N LYS A 99 -12.81 13.57 -3.87
CA LYS A 99 -12.36 13.13 -5.20
C LYS A 99 -12.54 11.63 -5.43
N TYR A 100 -12.98 10.88 -4.42
CA TYR A 100 -13.22 9.46 -4.55
C TYR A 100 -14.23 9.16 -5.67
N ASN A 101 -13.90 8.20 -6.50
CA ASN A 101 -14.75 7.71 -7.57
C ASN A 101 -14.61 6.17 -7.66
N PRO A 102 -15.68 5.39 -7.41
CA PRO A 102 -15.61 3.93 -7.39
C PRO A 102 -15.18 3.30 -8.73
N ARG A 103 -15.17 4.07 -9.81
CA ARG A 103 -14.69 3.67 -11.15
C ARG A 103 -13.60 4.58 -11.69
N GLY A 104 -13.01 5.38 -10.82
CA GLY A 104 -12.06 6.45 -11.13
C GLY A 104 -10.62 6.02 -11.38
N TYR A 105 -10.38 4.72 -11.61
CA TYR A 105 -9.07 4.12 -11.88
C TYR A 105 -8.10 4.28 -10.69
N TRP A 106 -7.34 5.37 -10.60
CA TRP A 106 -6.46 5.69 -9.46
C TRP A 106 -7.13 6.55 -8.37
N ARG A 107 -8.44 6.75 -8.42
CA ARG A 107 -9.19 7.58 -7.46
C ARG A 107 -10.27 6.79 -6.73
N GLY A 108 -9.95 5.59 -6.28
CA GLY A 108 -10.91 4.79 -5.51
C GLY A 108 -10.73 3.28 -5.64
N PRO A 109 -10.78 2.67 -6.84
CA PRO A 109 -10.68 1.23 -7.01
C PRO A 109 -9.46 0.62 -6.31
N ILE A 110 -9.64 -0.64 -5.93
CA ILE A 110 -8.58 -1.48 -5.36
C ILE A 110 -7.63 -1.90 -6.48
N TRP A 111 -6.36 -1.58 -6.30
CA TRP A 111 -5.25 -2.13 -7.02
C TRP A 111 -4.49 -3.09 -6.11
N LEU A 112 -4.40 -4.35 -6.48
CA LEU A 112 -3.91 -5.40 -5.58
C LEU A 112 -2.43 -5.28 -5.22
N ASP A 113 -1.62 -4.60 -6.02
CA ASP A 113 -0.26 -4.23 -5.67
C ASP A 113 -0.23 -3.21 -4.53
N GLN A 114 -1.08 -2.17 -4.59
CA GLN A 114 -1.18 -1.15 -3.54
C GLN A 114 -1.71 -1.75 -2.24
N THR A 115 -2.73 -2.60 -2.34
CA THR A 115 -3.24 -3.38 -1.20
C THR A 115 -2.15 -4.26 -0.59
N TYR A 116 -1.36 -4.94 -1.42
CA TYR A 116 -0.22 -5.73 -0.96
C TYR A 116 0.82 -4.87 -0.25
N PHE A 117 1.16 -3.71 -0.80
CA PHE A 117 2.13 -2.81 -0.17
C PHE A 117 1.67 -2.36 1.22
N ALA A 118 0.39 -2.05 1.40
CA ALA A 118 -0.17 -1.73 2.71
C ALA A 118 -0.11 -2.92 3.68
N ILE A 119 -0.60 -4.10 3.26
CA ILE A 119 -0.63 -5.32 4.09
C ILE A 119 0.80 -5.76 4.47
N ARG A 120 1.70 -5.83 3.49
CA ARG A 120 3.10 -6.18 3.72
C ARG A 120 3.80 -5.12 4.58
N GLY A 121 3.46 -3.85 4.37
CA GLY A 121 3.91 -2.75 5.20
C GLY A 121 3.55 -2.97 6.67
N LEU A 122 2.29 -3.23 6.98
CA LEU A 122 1.85 -3.54 8.35
C LEU A 122 2.64 -4.71 8.95
N ARG A 123 2.85 -5.78 8.20
CA ARG A 123 3.62 -6.95 8.63
C ARG A 123 5.08 -6.58 8.93
N ASN A 124 5.71 -5.74 8.13
CA ASN A 124 7.08 -5.29 8.33
C ASN A 124 7.31 -4.55 9.66
N TYR A 125 6.24 -3.98 10.23
CA TYR A 125 6.24 -3.25 11.51
C TYR A 125 5.60 -4.05 12.66
N GLY A 126 5.44 -5.39 12.50
CA GLY A 126 4.99 -6.27 13.56
C GLY A 126 3.46 -6.40 13.71
N TYR A 127 2.66 -5.77 12.84
CA TYR A 127 1.20 -5.88 12.85
C TYR A 127 0.70 -7.12 12.11
N HIS A 128 1.28 -8.30 12.43
CA HIS A 128 1.03 -9.56 11.72
C HIS A 128 -0.45 -9.96 11.72
N LYS A 129 -1.10 -9.91 12.89
CA LYS A 129 -2.51 -10.26 13.03
C LYS A 129 -3.41 -9.37 12.15
N LEU A 130 -3.19 -8.07 12.17
CA LEU A 130 -3.93 -7.11 11.36
C LEU A 130 -3.70 -7.34 9.86
N ALA A 131 -2.45 -7.64 9.47
CA ALA A 131 -2.11 -7.97 8.09
C ALA A 131 -2.80 -9.25 7.62
N ASP A 132 -2.89 -10.28 8.48
CA ASP A 132 -3.61 -11.52 8.18
C ASP A 132 -5.12 -11.29 8.05
N GLU A 133 -5.71 -10.49 8.94
CA GLU A 133 -7.12 -10.12 8.87
C GLU A 133 -7.45 -9.41 7.54
N TYR A 134 -6.65 -8.46 7.10
CA TYR A 134 -6.83 -7.79 5.81
C TYR A 134 -6.59 -8.73 4.62
N THR A 135 -5.61 -9.62 4.70
CA THR A 135 -5.37 -10.64 3.66
C THR A 135 -6.61 -11.53 3.48
N LEU A 136 -7.19 -12.01 4.57
CA LEU A 136 -8.43 -12.81 4.52
C LEU A 136 -9.61 -12.01 3.95
N GLN A 137 -9.74 -10.74 4.32
CA GLN A 137 -10.78 -9.88 3.74
C GLN A 137 -10.65 -9.76 2.22
N VAL A 138 -9.44 -9.62 1.69
CA VAL A 138 -9.18 -9.60 0.25
C VAL A 138 -9.63 -10.92 -0.38
N PHE A 139 -9.16 -12.06 0.12
CA PHE A 139 -9.49 -13.37 -0.45
C PHE A 139 -10.97 -13.72 -0.37
N ASP A 140 -11.64 -13.30 0.71
CA ASP A 140 -13.05 -13.61 0.91
C ASP A 140 -13.99 -12.73 0.08
N ARG A 141 -13.59 -11.52 -0.26
CA ARG A 141 -14.48 -10.47 -0.77
C ARG A 141 -14.25 -10.08 -2.22
N LEU A 142 -13.15 -10.52 -2.85
CA LEU A 142 -12.96 -10.32 -4.29
C LEU A 142 -13.91 -11.22 -5.10
N ASN A 143 -14.83 -10.61 -5.84
CA ASN A 143 -15.81 -11.34 -6.62
C ASN A 143 -15.14 -12.18 -7.71
N GLY A 144 -15.49 -13.44 -7.74
CA GLY A 144 -15.00 -14.41 -8.73
C GLY A 144 -13.72 -15.15 -8.32
N LEU A 145 -13.02 -14.74 -7.26
CA LEU A 145 -11.78 -15.40 -6.85
C LEU A 145 -12.03 -16.85 -6.41
N LYS A 146 -13.06 -17.08 -5.57
CA LYS A 146 -13.43 -18.42 -5.09
C LYS A 146 -14.08 -19.29 -6.18
N GLU A 147 -14.68 -18.67 -7.16
CA GLU A 147 -15.34 -19.33 -8.30
C GLU A 147 -14.36 -19.62 -9.46
N GLY A 148 -13.08 -19.31 -9.31
CA GLY A 148 -12.07 -19.50 -10.34
C GLY A 148 -12.26 -18.61 -11.58
N ALA A 149 -12.95 -17.47 -11.43
CA ALA A 149 -13.11 -16.52 -12.52
C ALA A 149 -11.78 -15.77 -12.79
N PRO A 150 -11.60 -15.20 -14.00
CA PRO A 150 -10.39 -14.44 -14.31
C PRO A 150 -10.14 -13.32 -13.31
N ILE A 151 -8.88 -13.17 -12.90
CA ILE A 151 -8.42 -12.06 -12.06
C ILE A 151 -8.38 -10.80 -12.90
N HIS A 152 -8.94 -9.72 -12.37
CA HIS A 152 -9.06 -8.44 -13.05
C HIS A 152 -7.98 -7.44 -12.65
N GLU A 153 -7.87 -6.37 -13.45
CA GLU A 153 -6.91 -5.27 -13.25
C GLU A 153 -7.16 -4.56 -11.92
N ASN A 154 -8.42 -4.23 -11.62
CA ASN A 154 -8.83 -3.67 -10.34
C ASN A 154 -10.20 -4.17 -9.89
N TYR A 155 -10.56 -3.78 -8.66
CA TYR A 155 -11.80 -4.21 -8.01
C TYR A 155 -12.50 -3.04 -7.33
N GLY A 156 -13.82 -3.16 -7.20
CA GLY A 156 -14.65 -2.17 -6.52
C GLY A 156 -14.40 -2.17 -5.01
N THR A 157 -14.09 -1.02 -4.46
CA THR A 157 -13.74 -0.81 -3.04
C THR A 157 -14.84 -1.28 -2.08
N HIS A 158 -16.10 -1.05 -2.41
CA HIS A 158 -17.26 -1.37 -1.55
C HIS A 158 -18.01 -2.64 -1.95
N THR A 159 -17.70 -3.23 -3.10
CA THR A 159 -18.46 -4.33 -3.67
C THR A 159 -17.62 -5.56 -4.02
N GLY A 160 -16.29 -5.40 -4.15
CA GLY A 160 -15.42 -6.43 -4.68
C GLY A 160 -15.65 -6.74 -6.16
N GLU A 161 -16.48 -5.95 -6.87
CA GLU A 161 -16.76 -6.17 -8.29
C GLU A 161 -15.51 -6.11 -9.16
N ARG A 162 -15.46 -6.93 -10.17
CA ARG A 162 -14.36 -7.01 -11.13
C ARG A 162 -14.42 -5.82 -12.09
N LEU A 163 -13.31 -5.07 -12.19
CA LEU A 163 -13.21 -3.88 -13.03
C LEU A 163 -12.10 -4.04 -14.07
N LYS A 164 -12.25 -3.36 -15.20
CA LYS A 164 -11.27 -3.26 -16.29
C LYS A 164 -10.89 -4.62 -16.91
N ALA A 165 -9.61 -4.82 -17.24
CA ALA A 165 -9.16 -5.98 -18.01
C ALA A 165 -9.17 -7.28 -17.19
N PRO A 166 -9.70 -8.39 -17.73
CA PRO A 166 -9.53 -9.72 -17.14
C PRO A 166 -8.13 -10.29 -17.43
N HIS A 167 -7.77 -11.40 -16.76
CA HIS A 167 -6.49 -12.08 -16.90
C HIS A 167 -5.28 -11.18 -16.65
N PHE A 168 -5.36 -10.36 -15.61
CA PHE A 168 -4.36 -9.36 -15.31
C PHE A 168 -3.26 -9.93 -14.41
N SER A 169 -2.08 -10.20 -15.00
CA SER A 169 -0.97 -10.86 -14.32
C SER A 169 -0.41 -10.09 -13.12
N TRP A 170 -0.40 -8.78 -13.19
CA TRP A 170 0.04 -7.92 -12.08
C TRP A 170 -0.81 -8.14 -10.82
N SER A 171 -2.13 -8.12 -10.93
CA SER A 171 -3.03 -8.43 -9.81
C SER A 171 -2.86 -9.88 -9.33
N SER A 172 -2.68 -10.84 -10.26
CA SER A 172 -2.48 -12.25 -9.92
C SER A 172 -1.21 -12.49 -9.11
N SER A 173 -0.11 -11.83 -9.48
CA SER A 173 1.17 -11.98 -8.76
C SER A 173 1.08 -11.47 -7.32
N HIS A 174 0.38 -10.35 -7.08
CA HIS A 174 0.23 -9.81 -5.73
C HIS A 174 -0.72 -10.63 -4.85
N LEU A 175 -1.74 -11.28 -5.43
CA LEU A 175 -2.53 -12.28 -4.69
C LEU A 175 -1.68 -13.48 -4.25
N LEU A 176 -0.80 -13.98 -5.12
CA LEU A 176 0.14 -15.04 -4.74
C LEU A 176 1.10 -14.59 -3.64
N MET A 177 1.61 -13.37 -3.72
CA MET A 177 2.47 -12.80 -2.66
C MET A 177 1.74 -12.64 -1.33
N MET A 178 0.47 -12.19 -1.33
CA MET A 178 -0.36 -12.14 -0.13
C MET A 178 -0.60 -13.53 0.47
N TYR A 179 -0.86 -14.53 -0.38
CA TYR A 179 -1.04 -15.92 0.05
C TYR A 179 0.25 -16.48 0.68
N ASP A 180 1.38 -16.22 0.06
CA ASP A 180 2.68 -16.70 0.52
C ASP A 180 3.10 -16.05 1.85
N ASP A 181 2.69 -14.81 2.09
CA ASP A 181 2.97 -14.07 3.33
C ASP A 181 1.98 -14.37 4.47
N TYR A 182 0.83 -14.97 4.19
CA TYR A 182 -0.21 -15.23 5.18
C TYR A 182 0.27 -16.19 6.27
N GLY A 183 0.04 -15.82 7.53
CA GLY A 183 0.41 -16.62 8.71
C GLY A 183 1.91 -16.60 9.06
N LYS A 184 2.71 -15.70 8.45
CA LYS A 184 4.15 -15.58 8.72
C LYS A 184 4.48 -14.47 9.71
#